data_60dd7b3a910a567c53f06f646a31a3f0
#
_entry.id   60dd7b3a910a567c53f06f646a31a3f0
#
_cell.length_a   1.000
_cell.length_b   1.000
_cell.length_c   1.000
_cell.angle_alpha   90.00
_cell.angle_beta   90.00
_cell.angle_gamma   90.00
#
_symmetry.space_group_name_H-M   'P 1'
#
loop_
_entity.id
_entity.type
_entity.pdbx_description
1 polymer ?
#
loop_
_entity_poly.entity_id
_entity_poly.type
_entity_poly.pdbx_seq_one_letter_code
_entity_poly.pdbx_strand_id
1 'polypeptide(L)'
;MTEKKILVAVDGSEHSYKVIETAIKYARLLSAEVVLVHCHKKFPTILGEPLRNEAIVTTLRKAETLIAPFTKRLREAEINVEERLMEEPAGAVIPDIAKIEKCELIVVGSRGLTNLEGIFLGSVTNRVLHTTPCSVLVVK
;
A
#
# COMPACT_ATOMS: atom_id res chain seq x y z
N MET A 1 13.30 21.22 7.43
CA MET A 1 11.84 20.99 7.48
C MET A 1 11.53 19.55 7.19
N THR A 2 10.81 18.91 8.07
CA THR A 2 10.31 17.56 7.82
C THR A 2 9.14 17.64 6.88
N GLU A 3 9.24 17.04 5.72
CA GLU A 3 8.13 16.95 4.80
C GLU A 3 7.07 15.99 5.36
N LYS A 4 5.82 16.35 5.18
CA LYS A 4 4.71 15.50 5.59
C LYS A 4 4.65 14.29 4.68
N LYS A 5 4.32 13.13 5.25
CA LYS A 5 4.17 11.89 4.51
C LYS A 5 2.81 11.28 4.76
N ILE A 6 2.21 10.76 3.71
CA ILE A 6 1.03 9.90 3.83
C ILE A 6 1.36 8.55 3.24
N LEU A 7 0.89 7.49 3.88
CA LEU A 7 1.04 6.13 3.39
C LEU A 7 -0.20 5.75 2.60
N VAL A 8 0.00 5.21 1.42
CA VAL A 8 -1.10 4.72 0.57
C VAL A 8 -0.85 3.26 0.27
N ALA A 9 -1.79 2.41 0.66
CA ALA A 9 -1.68 0.97 0.44
C ALA A 9 -2.58 0.53 -0.70
N VAL A 10 -2.04 -0.21 -1.64
CA VAL A 10 -2.76 -0.77 -2.78
C VAL A 10 -2.52 -2.26 -2.88
N ASP A 11 -3.53 -2.99 -3.32
CA ASP A 11 -3.47 -4.44 -3.50
C ASP A 11 -3.56 -4.87 -4.98
N GLY A 12 -3.64 -3.89 -5.89
CA GLY A 12 -3.75 -4.14 -7.32
C GLY A 12 -5.17 -4.41 -7.79
N SER A 13 -6.16 -4.38 -6.91
CA SER A 13 -7.56 -4.49 -7.29
C SER A 13 -8.01 -3.25 -8.04
N GLU A 14 -9.14 -3.34 -8.73
CA GLU A 14 -9.73 -2.21 -9.44
C GLU A 14 -10.01 -1.03 -8.48
N HIS A 15 -10.39 -1.33 -7.25
CA HIS A 15 -10.62 -0.33 -6.21
C HIS A 15 -9.38 0.49 -5.88
N SER A 16 -8.18 -0.03 -6.12
CA SER A 16 -6.92 0.68 -5.90
C SER A 16 -6.83 1.98 -6.69
N TYR A 17 -7.44 2.05 -7.87
CA TYR A 17 -7.45 3.30 -8.66
C TYR A 17 -8.19 4.41 -7.92
N LYS A 18 -9.28 4.09 -7.26
CA LYS A 18 -10.03 5.05 -6.45
C LYS A 18 -9.24 5.48 -5.21
N VAL A 19 -8.54 4.54 -4.60
CA VAL A 19 -7.65 4.82 -3.47
C VAL A 19 -6.58 5.83 -3.89
N ILE A 20 -5.95 5.63 -5.04
CA ILE A 20 -4.92 6.54 -5.56
C ILE A 20 -5.48 7.95 -5.84
N GLU A 21 -6.63 8.05 -6.48
CA GLU A 21 -7.23 9.36 -6.76
C GLU A 21 -7.57 10.12 -5.47
N THR A 22 -8.06 9.41 -4.47
CA THR A 22 -8.31 9.99 -3.15
C THR A 22 -7.00 10.41 -2.48
N ALA A 23 -5.97 9.58 -2.57
CA ALA A 23 -4.65 9.89 -2.03
C ALA A 23 -4.04 11.15 -2.66
N ILE A 24 -4.20 11.33 -3.97
CA ILE A 24 -3.73 12.54 -4.66
C ILE A 24 -4.39 13.78 -4.08
N LYS A 25 -5.70 13.73 -3.88
CA LYS A 25 -6.45 14.84 -3.29
C LYS A 25 -5.89 15.23 -1.92
N TYR A 26 -5.69 14.26 -1.04
CA TYR A 26 -5.21 14.54 0.31
C TYR A 26 -3.72 14.88 0.36
N ALA A 27 -2.91 14.29 -0.51
CA ALA A 27 -1.50 14.67 -0.63
C ALA A 27 -1.36 16.16 -1.02
N ARG A 28 -2.18 16.62 -1.95
CA ARG A 28 -2.20 18.03 -2.35
C ARG A 28 -2.68 18.94 -1.21
N LEU A 29 -3.76 18.57 -0.52
CA LEU A 29 -4.29 19.34 0.60
C LEU A 29 -3.29 19.48 1.74
N LEU A 30 -2.51 18.45 2.00
CA LEU A 30 -1.55 18.41 3.10
C LEU A 30 -0.14 18.84 2.67
N SER A 31 0.09 19.05 1.39
CA SER A 31 1.43 19.25 0.82
C SER A 31 2.36 18.12 1.22
N ALA A 32 1.87 16.89 1.10
CA ALA A 32 2.57 15.69 1.55
C ALA A 32 3.11 14.88 0.38
N GLU A 33 4.20 14.16 0.64
CA GLU A 33 4.67 13.10 -0.26
C GLU A 33 3.98 11.79 0.08
N VAL A 34 4.00 10.84 -0.85
CA VAL A 34 3.34 9.56 -0.71
C VAL A 34 4.37 8.44 -0.54
N VAL A 35 4.14 7.61 0.46
CA VAL A 35 4.80 6.30 0.59
C VAL A 35 3.79 5.27 0.08
N LEU A 36 4.05 4.75 -1.12
CA LEU A 36 3.16 3.78 -1.77
C LEU A 36 3.58 2.37 -1.37
N VAL A 37 2.68 1.67 -0.71
CA VAL A 37 2.96 0.34 -0.15
C VAL A 37 2.13 -0.72 -0.85
N HIS A 38 2.77 -1.79 -1.26
CA HIS A 38 2.12 -3.01 -1.72
C HIS A 38 2.78 -4.20 -1.03
N CYS A 39 1.95 -5.07 -0.46
CA CYS A 39 2.40 -6.29 0.20
C CYS A 39 2.15 -7.48 -0.71
N HIS A 40 3.22 -8.08 -1.20
CA HIS A 40 3.18 -9.28 -2.02
C HIS A 40 3.14 -10.54 -1.14
N LYS A 41 2.89 -11.69 -1.76
CA LYS A 41 2.89 -12.96 -1.06
C LYS A 41 4.27 -13.25 -0.45
N LYS A 42 4.27 -13.98 0.65
CA LYS A 42 5.51 -14.39 1.31
C LYS A 42 6.38 -15.22 0.37
N PHE A 43 7.68 -15.01 0.45
CA PHE A 43 8.63 -15.83 -0.29
C PHE A 43 8.61 -17.26 0.23
N PRO A 44 8.74 -18.26 -0.66
CA PRO A 44 8.75 -19.65 -0.23
C PRO A 44 9.97 -19.95 0.65
N THR A 45 9.74 -20.63 1.77
CA THR A 45 10.80 -21.01 2.72
C THR A 45 11.24 -22.47 2.54
N ILE A 46 10.45 -23.26 1.83
CA ILE A 46 10.68 -24.69 1.66
C ILE A 46 11.56 -25.02 0.47
N LEU A 47 11.58 -24.13 -0.52
CA LEU A 47 12.35 -24.34 -1.74
C LEU A 47 13.84 -24.12 -1.53
N GLY A 48 14.64 -25.04 -2.07
CA GLY A 48 16.10 -24.85 -2.17
C GLY A 48 16.48 -24.00 -3.37
N GLU A 49 17.75 -23.57 -3.42
CA GLU A 49 18.27 -22.84 -4.56
C GLU A 49 18.52 -23.81 -5.74
N PRO A 50 18.35 -23.39 -7.02
CA PRO A 50 18.05 -22.01 -7.44
C PRO A 50 16.55 -21.66 -7.48
N LEU A 51 15.67 -22.60 -7.20
CA LEU A 51 14.21 -22.41 -7.32
C LEU A 51 13.69 -21.30 -6.41
N ARG A 52 14.23 -21.19 -5.21
CA ARG A 52 13.83 -20.13 -4.26
C ARG A 52 14.15 -18.75 -4.83
N ASN A 53 15.36 -18.56 -5.37
CA ASN A 53 15.75 -17.29 -5.96
C ASN A 53 14.89 -16.91 -7.16
N GLU A 54 14.56 -17.89 -8.01
CA GLU A 54 13.66 -17.67 -9.16
C GLU A 54 12.27 -17.25 -8.71
N ALA A 55 11.75 -17.88 -7.64
CA ALA A 55 10.44 -17.54 -7.07
C ALA A 55 10.43 -16.11 -6.50
N ILE A 56 11.50 -15.71 -5.83
CA ILE A 56 11.65 -14.34 -5.28
C ILE A 56 11.65 -13.32 -6.42
N VAL A 57 12.46 -13.53 -7.44
CA VAL A 57 12.56 -12.64 -8.61
C VAL A 57 11.21 -12.51 -9.30
N THR A 58 10.51 -13.61 -9.50
CA THR A 58 9.18 -13.61 -10.14
C THR A 58 8.17 -12.82 -9.32
N THR A 59 8.15 -13.03 -8.02
CA THR A 59 7.25 -12.32 -7.10
C THR A 59 7.50 -10.83 -7.11
N LEU A 60 8.77 -10.41 -7.06
CA LEU A 60 9.13 -8.99 -7.09
C LEU A 60 8.78 -8.34 -8.43
N ARG A 61 9.01 -9.02 -9.54
CA ARG A 61 8.62 -8.51 -10.86
C ARG A 61 7.11 -8.29 -10.99
N LYS A 62 6.33 -9.24 -10.48
CA LYS A 62 4.87 -9.11 -10.46
C LYS A 62 4.43 -7.92 -9.62
N ALA A 63 5.05 -7.74 -8.46
CA ALA A 63 4.74 -6.62 -7.57
C ALA A 63 5.09 -5.27 -8.21
N GLU A 64 6.26 -5.16 -8.85
CA GLU A 64 6.67 -3.95 -9.57
C GLU A 64 5.72 -3.62 -10.71
N THR A 65 5.32 -4.63 -11.49
CA THR A 65 4.36 -4.46 -12.57
C THR A 65 3.00 -4.00 -12.05
N LEU A 66 2.57 -4.57 -10.93
CA LEU A 66 1.29 -4.25 -10.30
C LEU A 66 1.21 -2.79 -9.87
N ILE A 67 2.27 -2.26 -9.25
CA ILE A 67 2.24 -0.89 -8.73
C ILE A 67 2.62 0.17 -9.76
N ALA A 68 3.25 -0.20 -10.85
CA ALA A 68 3.73 0.75 -11.87
C ALA A 68 2.67 1.77 -12.33
N PRO A 69 1.42 1.38 -12.64
CA PRO A 69 0.42 2.36 -13.06
C PRO A 69 0.05 3.36 -11.94
N PHE A 70 0.12 2.95 -10.70
CA PHE A 70 -0.20 3.82 -9.56
C PHE A 70 0.92 4.82 -9.31
N THR A 71 2.16 4.37 -9.36
CA THR A 71 3.33 5.25 -9.27
C THR A 71 3.32 6.28 -10.40
N LYS A 72 3.04 5.82 -11.61
CA LYS A 72 2.94 6.70 -12.79
C LYS A 72 1.87 7.77 -12.57
N ARG A 73 0.68 7.37 -12.11
CA ARG A 73 -0.42 8.31 -11.86
C ARG A 73 -0.07 9.37 -10.81
N LEU A 74 0.60 8.95 -9.73
CA LEU A 74 1.04 9.87 -8.68
C LEU A 74 2.06 10.88 -9.23
N ARG A 75 3.02 10.42 -10.03
CA ARG A 75 4.01 11.30 -10.65
C ARG A 75 3.40 12.27 -11.65
N GLU A 76 2.44 11.81 -12.45
CA GLU A 76 1.68 12.69 -13.36
C GLU A 76 0.94 13.78 -12.61
N ALA A 77 0.52 13.50 -11.38
CA ALA A 77 -0.13 14.47 -10.50
C ALA A 77 0.87 15.37 -9.76
N GLU A 78 2.15 15.25 -10.08
CA GLU A 78 3.26 15.99 -9.45
C GLU A 78 3.41 15.71 -7.94
N ILE A 79 3.10 14.48 -7.53
CA ILE A 79 3.25 14.01 -6.16
C ILE A 79 4.56 13.23 -6.07
N ASN A 80 5.40 13.57 -5.09
CA ASN A 80 6.60 12.79 -4.80
C ASN A 80 6.18 11.46 -4.20
N VAL A 81 6.69 10.38 -4.74
CA VAL A 81 6.31 9.03 -4.32
C VAL A 81 7.55 8.17 -4.08
N GLU A 82 7.53 7.45 -2.96
CA GLU A 82 8.50 6.39 -2.67
C GLU A 82 7.74 5.07 -2.61
N GLU A 83 8.26 4.05 -3.28
CA GLU A 83 7.65 2.73 -3.32
C GLU A 83 8.20 1.83 -2.23
N ARG A 84 7.33 1.04 -1.62
CA ARG A 84 7.70 0.00 -0.64
C ARG A 84 6.99 -1.29 -1.00
N LEU A 85 7.76 -2.26 -1.49
CA LEU A 85 7.28 -3.61 -1.77
C LEU A 85 7.67 -4.50 -0.60
N MET A 86 6.69 -5.01 0.10
CA MET A 86 6.89 -5.74 1.35
C MET A 86 6.23 -7.11 1.29
N GLU A 87 6.68 -8.04 2.14
CA GLU A 87 6.00 -9.32 2.29
C GLU A 87 4.77 -9.20 3.17
N GLU A 88 3.73 -9.97 2.87
CA GLU A 88 2.56 -10.11 3.75
C GLU A 88 2.98 -10.49 5.18
N PRO A 89 2.19 -10.20 6.20
CA PRO A 89 0.81 -9.72 6.15
C PRO A 89 0.69 -8.19 6.13
N ALA A 90 -0.10 -7.67 5.21
CA ALA A 90 -0.28 -6.24 5.03
C ALA A 90 -0.82 -5.53 6.28
N GLY A 91 -1.74 -6.17 7.00
CA GLY A 91 -2.33 -5.60 8.20
C GLY A 91 -1.33 -5.30 9.32
N ALA A 92 -0.20 -6.00 9.35
CA ALA A 92 0.88 -5.75 10.31
C ALA A 92 1.91 -4.79 9.72
N VAL A 93 2.24 -4.95 8.45
CA VAL A 93 3.29 -4.19 7.76
C VAL A 93 2.93 -2.71 7.59
N ILE A 94 1.69 -2.43 7.19
CA ILE A 94 1.23 -1.06 6.93
C ILE A 94 1.40 -0.15 8.15
N PRO A 95 0.90 -0.53 9.35
CA PRO A 95 1.13 0.29 10.54
C PRO A 95 2.60 0.45 10.90
N ASP A 96 3.41 -0.58 10.72
CA ASP A 96 4.85 -0.53 11.00
C ASP A 96 5.56 0.47 10.11
N ILE A 97 5.28 0.46 8.81
CA ILE A 97 5.86 1.43 7.86
C ILE A 97 5.41 2.85 8.21
N ALA A 98 4.14 3.05 8.52
CA ALA A 98 3.61 4.35 8.90
C ALA A 98 4.34 4.91 10.13
N LYS A 99 4.65 4.05 11.09
CA LYS A 99 5.40 4.43 12.28
C LYS A 99 6.85 4.78 11.97
N ILE A 100 7.54 3.93 11.21
CA ILE A 100 8.95 4.11 10.85
C ILE A 100 9.14 5.37 10.00
N GLU A 101 8.29 5.56 9.00
CA GLU A 101 8.35 6.70 8.08
C GLU A 101 7.71 7.98 8.67
N LYS A 102 7.12 7.88 9.85
CA LYS A 102 6.42 8.99 10.52
C LYS A 102 5.30 9.58 9.66
N CYS A 103 4.51 8.72 9.04
CA CYS A 103 3.36 9.15 8.27
C CYS A 103 2.26 9.70 9.17
N GLU A 104 1.60 10.76 8.74
CA GLU A 104 0.50 11.35 9.51
C GLU A 104 -0.87 10.84 9.10
N LEU A 105 -0.95 10.12 7.99
CA LEU A 105 -2.19 9.57 7.45
C LEU A 105 -1.90 8.28 6.72
N ILE A 106 -2.78 7.30 6.91
CA ILE A 106 -2.80 6.07 6.11
C ILE A 106 -4.06 6.12 5.24
N VAL A 107 -3.92 5.90 3.94
CA VAL A 107 -5.04 5.81 3.00
C VAL A 107 -5.15 4.37 2.53
N VAL A 108 -6.27 3.74 2.80
CA VAL A 108 -6.55 2.35 2.42
C VAL A 108 -7.94 2.22 1.83
N GLY A 109 -8.15 1.21 1.00
CA GLY A 109 -9.47 0.91 0.48
C GLY A 109 -10.31 0.12 1.47
N SER A 110 -11.62 0.27 1.40
CA SER A 110 -12.56 -0.55 2.16
C SER A 110 -12.71 -1.94 1.56
N ARG A 111 -12.26 -2.12 0.30
CA ARG A 111 -12.33 -3.36 -0.47
C ARG A 111 -10.95 -3.75 -0.95
N GLY A 112 -10.76 -5.03 -1.23
CA GLY A 112 -9.55 -5.55 -1.82
C GLY A 112 -9.85 -6.54 -2.94
N LEU A 113 -8.93 -7.48 -3.17
CA LEU A 113 -9.05 -8.53 -4.19
C LEU A 113 -10.26 -9.44 -3.94
N THR A 114 -10.64 -9.61 -2.69
CA THR A 114 -11.89 -10.28 -2.32
C THR A 114 -12.99 -9.25 -2.26
N ASN A 115 -13.88 -9.31 -3.22
CA ASN A 115 -14.99 -8.36 -3.34
C ASN A 115 -16.08 -8.76 -2.35
N LEU A 116 -16.01 -8.22 -1.14
CA LEU A 116 -17.02 -8.41 -0.12
C LEU A 116 -18.05 -7.29 -0.25
N GLU A 117 -19.28 -7.65 -0.58
CA GLU A 117 -20.39 -6.68 -0.63
C GLU A 117 -20.92 -6.42 0.78
N GLY A 118 -21.33 -5.18 1.04
CA GLY A 118 -21.97 -4.78 2.27
C GLY A 118 -21.16 -3.83 3.14
N ILE A 119 -21.50 -3.83 4.42
CA ILE A 119 -20.92 -2.91 5.43
C ILE A 119 -19.59 -3.40 6.02
N PHE A 120 -19.10 -4.54 5.57
CA PHE A 120 -17.89 -5.14 6.14
C PHE A 120 -16.64 -4.52 5.52
N LEU A 121 -15.71 -4.12 6.38
CA LEU A 121 -14.37 -3.73 5.99
C LEU A 121 -13.55 -4.98 5.67
N GLY A 122 -12.62 -4.87 4.73
CA GLY A 122 -11.66 -5.94 4.47
C GLY A 122 -10.84 -6.25 5.72
N SER A 123 -10.32 -7.48 5.82
CA SER A 123 -9.55 -7.94 6.98
C SER A 123 -8.29 -7.09 7.20
N VAL A 124 -7.61 -6.69 6.14
CA VAL A 124 -6.41 -5.84 6.21
C VAL A 124 -6.77 -4.49 6.80
N THR A 125 -7.80 -3.83 6.26
CA THR A 125 -8.24 -2.51 6.71
C THR A 125 -8.67 -2.55 8.19
N ASN A 126 -9.41 -3.56 8.57
CA ASN A 126 -9.84 -3.73 9.96
C ASN A 126 -8.64 -3.86 10.90
N ARG A 127 -7.64 -4.64 10.53
CA ARG A 127 -6.43 -4.81 11.32
C ARG A 127 -5.62 -3.52 11.43
N VAL A 128 -5.49 -2.78 10.32
CA VAL A 128 -4.81 -1.48 10.29
C VAL A 128 -5.48 -0.52 11.27
N LEU A 129 -6.81 -0.46 11.27
CA LEU A 129 -7.56 0.43 12.18
C LEU A 129 -7.29 0.14 13.66
N HIS A 130 -7.02 -1.13 14.02
CA HIS A 130 -6.75 -1.52 15.41
C HIS A 130 -5.34 -1.17 15.88
N THR A 131 -4.37 -1.09 14.97
CA THR A 131 -2.95 -0.96 15.33
C THR A 131 -2.28 0.29 14.76
N THR A 132 -3.02 1.13 14.09
CA THR A 132 -2.49 2.33 13.42
C THR A 132 -1.82 3.32 14.39
N PRO A 133 -0.64 3.86 14.04
CA PRO A 133 -0.02 4.94 14.82
C PRO A 133 -0.57 6.33 14.49
N CYS A 134 -1.43 6.46 13.48
CA CYS A 134 -1.91 7.74 12.98
C CYS A 134 -3.35 7.62 12.46
N SER A 135 -3.88 8.69 11.93
CA SER A 135 -5.22 8.71 11.31
C SER A 135 -5.28 7.80 10.08
N VAL A 136 -6.43 7.20 9.86
CA VAL A 136 -6.68 6.32 8.72
C VAL A 136 -7.86 6.84 7.93
N LEU A 137 -7.67 7.00 6.64
CA LEU A 137 -8.74 7.33 5.69
C LEU A 137 -9.10 6.06 4.93
N VAL A 138 -10.32 5.63 5.10
CA VAL A 138 -10.83 4.44 4.41
C VAL A 138 -11.61 4.89 3.18
N VAL A 139 -11.15 4.50 2.01
CA VAL A 139 -11.76 4.85 0.73
C VAL A 139 -12.81 3.81 0.38
N LYS A 140 -14.05 4.25 0.28
CA LYS A 140 -15.18 3.40 -0.03
C LYS A 140 -15.39 3.22 -1.52
#